data_dae5636d3eb3eb5a2fcf175dcde27b49
#
_entry.id   dae5636d3eb3eb5a2fcf175dcde27b49
#
_cell.length_a   1.000
_cell.length_b   1.000
_cell.length_c   1.000
_cell.angle_alpha   90.00
_cell.angle_beta   90.00
_cell.angle_gamma   90.00
#
_symmetry.space_group_name_H-M   'P 1'
#
loop_
_entity.id
_entity.type
_entity.pdbx_description
1 polymer ?
#
loop_
_entity_poly.entity_id
_entity_poly.type
_entity_poly.pdbx_seq_one_letter_code
_entity_poly.pdbx_strand_id
1 'polypeptide(L)'
;VAQRSRVTAIELDRISGRILRSLYGACGVDVRIGGFEAATLAEGTYDLILSNVPFGRYGVLDNRNRPYSRASIHNWFVGRALDVLRPGGLVCFITSTYFLDESDAGMRAHVASEADLVTAFRLPSGTFERIASTSVQADLVVLRKRAPGEAAAPAEWLDLDYVPKPMLREGCHEQYLRINRWFVSHPEHVLG
;
A
#
# COMPACT_ATOMS: atom_id res chain seq x y z
N VAL A 1 22.40 15.15 18.26
CA VAL A 1 22.58 15.59 16.87
C VAL A 1 21.37 15.07 16.12
N ALA A 2 20.41 15.96 15.82
CA ALA A 2 19.24 15.62 15.02
C ALA A 2 19.74 15.28 13.61
N GLN A 3 19.72 14.00 13.27
CA GLN A 3 20.01 13.53 11.93
C GLN A 3 18.89 14.03 11.02
N ARG A 4 19.20 14.95 10.11
CA ARG A 4 18.19 15.46 9.18
C ARG A 4 17.89 14.38 8.14
N SER A 5 16.66 13.92 8.11
CA SER A 5 16.17 13.02 7.07
C SER A 5 16.19 13.74 5.71
N ARG A 6 16.59 13.03 4.66
CA ARG A 6 16.36 13.48 3.29
C ARG A 6 14.99 13.02 2.85
N VAL A 7 14.16 13.93 2.40
CA VAL A 7 12.80 13.62 1.96
C VAL A 7 12.67 13.90 0.46
N THR A 8 12.20 12.90 -0.29
CA THR A 8 11.77 13.05 -1.68
C THR A 8 10.25 12.92 -1.69
N ALA A 9 9.56 13.93 -2.18
CA ALA A 9 8.12 13.95 -2.34
C ALA A 9 7.76 13.93 -3.83
N ILE A 10 6.85 13.04 -4.24
CA ILE A 10 6.40 12.89 -5.62
C ILE A 10 4.92 13.21 -5.64
N GLU A 11 4.52 14.15 -6.47
CA GLU A 11 3.12 14.60 -6.60
C GLU A 11 2.74 14.71 -8.08
N LEU A 12 1.70 13.98 -8.48
CA LEU A 12 1.23 13.95 -9.86
C LEU A 12 0.54 15.25 -10.25
N ASP A 13 -0.30 15.80 -9.36
CA ASP A 13 -1.01 17.03 -9.64
C ASP A 13 -0.08 18.24 -9.61
N ARG A 14 -0.10 19.01 -10.68
CA ARG A 14 0.83 20.13 -10.86
C ARG A 14 0.58 21.29 -9.88
N ILE A 15 -0.68 21.50 -9.48
CA ILE A 15 -1.04 22.58 -8.55
C ILE A 15 -0.59 22.18 -7.14
N SER A 16 -1.00 20.99 -6.69
CA SER A 16 -0.60 20.41 -5.41
C SER A 16 0.92 20.32 -5.27
N GLY A 17 1.60 19.89 -6.33
CA GLY A 17 3.07 19.79 -6.34
C GLY A 17 3.77 21.16 -6.23
N ARG A 18 3.21 22.22 -6.83
CA ARG A 18 3.74 23.59 -6.67
C ARG A 18 3.52 24.12 -5.26
N ILE A 19 2.36 23.85 -4.68
CA ILE A 19 2.06 24.22 -3.28
C ILE A 19 3.02 23.48 -2.35
N LEU A 20 3.19 22.17 -2.52
CA LEU A 20 4.12 21.35 -1.76
C LEU A 20 5.55 21.89 -1.82
N ARG A 21 6.02 22.25 -3.03
CA ARG A 21 7.34 22.82 -3.24
C ARG A 21 7.50 24.18 -2.57
N SER A 22 6.48 25.02 -2.61
CA SER A 22 6.46 26.33 -1.96
C SER A 22 6.53 26.22 -0.44
N LEU A 23 5.83 25.24 0.14
CA LEU A 23 5.77 25.04 1.61
C LEU A 23 7.02 24.37 2.16
N TYR A 24 7.56 23.37 1.46
CA TYR A 24 8.56 22.48 2.03
C TYR A 24 9.92 22.48 1.29
N GLY A 25 10.00 23.08 0.10
CA GLY A 25 11.25 23.14 -0.66
C GLY A 25 12.37 23.84 0.11
N ALA A 26 12.07 24.96 0.78
CA ALA A 26 13.03 25.67 1.63
C ALA A 26 13.49 24.85 2.85
N CYS A 27 12.72 23.83 3.25
CA CYS A 27 13.10 22.89 4.32
C CYS A 27 13.97 21.75 3.82
N GLY A 28 14.36 21.73 2.54
CA GLY A 28 15.24 20.73 1.94
C GLY A 28 14.51 19.48 1.42
N VAL A 29 13.17 19.55 1.23
CA VAL A 29 12.40 18.49 0.57
C VAL A 29 12.63 18.55 -0.94
N ASP A 30 13.06 17.44 -1.54
CA ASP A 30 13.14 17.27 -3.01
C ASP A 30 11.74 16.98 -3.56
N VAL A 31 11.07 18.01 -4.08
CA VAL A 31 9.72 17.89 -4.62
C VAL A 31 9.76 17.66 -6.13
N ARG A 32 9.30 16.50 -6.55
CA ARG A 32 9.20 16.08 -7.96
C ARG A 32 7.74 16.08 -8.39
N ILE A 33 7.44 16.88 -9.42
CA ILE A 33 6.09 17.00 -9.96
C ILE A 33 5.98 16.08 -11.18
N GLY A 34 5.19 15.04 -11.05
CA GLY A 34 4.99 14.01 -12.06
C GLY A 34 4.55 12.70 -11.44
N GLY A 35 4.27 11.71 -12.28
CA GLY A 35 3.86 10.38 -11.82
C GLY A 35 5.02 9.59 -11.20
N PHE A 36 4.68 8.73 -10.26
CA PHE A 36 5.66 7.85 -9.62
C PHE A 36 6.29 6.86 -10.62
N GLU A 37 5.55 6.49 -11.66
CA GLU A 37 6.03 5.65 -12.76
C GLU A 37 7.15 6.31 -13.57
N ALA A 38 7.09 7.63 -13.73
CA ALA A 38 8.09 8.40 -14.47
C ALA A 38 9.27 8.86 -13.60
N ALA A 39 9.15 8.74 -12.27
CA ALA A 39 10.18 9.21 -11.36
C ALA A 39 11.44 8.34 -11.43
N THR A 40 12.59 8.99 -11.68
CA THR A 40 13.90 8.33 -11.60
C THR A 40 14.32 8.25 -10.13
N LEU A 41 14.21 7.05 -9.56
CA LEU A 41 14.55 6.75 -8.18
C LEU A 41 15.57 5.62 -8.16
N ALA A 42 16.59 5.77 -7.33
CA ALA A 42 17.57 4.71 -7.13
C ALA A 42 16.95 3.54 -6.37
N GLU A 43 17.12 2.33 -6.90
CA GLU A 43 16.64 1.11 -6.25
C GLU A 43 17.43 0.82 -4.97
N GLY A 44 16.76 0.26 -3.98
CA GLY A 44 17.37 -0.17 -2.73
C GLY A 44 17.95 0.95 -1.87
N THR A 45 17.45 2.19 -1.95
CA THR A 45 18.08 3.34 -1.27
C THR A 45 17.23 4.00 -0.19
N TYR A 46 15.92 3.85 -0.23
CA TYR A 46 15.02 4.54 0.71
C TYR A 46 14.84 3.73 1.99
N ASP A 47 14.92 4.41 3.14
CA ASP A 47 14.69 3.80 4.47
C ASP A 47 13.22 3.62 4.78
N LEU A 48 12.40 4.59 4.35
CA LEU A 48 10.97 4.66 4.63
C LEU A 48 10.22 5.21 3.43
N ILE A 49 9.11 4.57 3.11
CA ILE A 49 8.16 5.05 2.10
C ILE A 49 6.79 5.19 2.76
N LEU A 50 6.17 6.35 2.56
CA LEU A 50 4.82 6.64 3.00
C LEU A 50 3.98 7.04 1.80
N SER A 51 2.84 6.40 1.59
CA SER A 51 1.95 6.76 0.48
C SER A 51 0.48 6.43 0.79
N ASN A 52 -0.39 7.33 0.37
CA ASN A 52 -1.78 7.00 0.12
C ASN A 52 -1.87 6.64 -1.37
N VAL A 53 -1.89 5.34 -1.67
CA VAL A 53 -1.81 4.88 -3.06
C VAL A 53 -3.13 5.14 -3.80
N PRO A 54 -3.10 5.45 -5.10
CA PRO A 54 -4.32 5.62 -5.89
C PRO A 54 -5.16 4.35 -5.90
N PHE A 55 -6.48 4.49 -5.75
CA PHE A 55 -7.41 3.38 -5.84
C PHE A 55 -7.97 3.27 -7.26
N GLY A 56 -7.88 2.10 -7.86
CA GLY A 56 -8.42 1.90 -9.20
C GLY A 56 -8.11 0.52 -9.78
N ARG A 57 -8.92 0.13 -10.77
CA ARG A 57 -8.75 -1.13 -11.50
C ARG A 57 -7.99 -0.95 -12.82
N TYR A 58 -7.37 0.21 -13.03
CA TYR A 58 -6.53 0.46 -14.20
C TYR A 58 -5.06 0.17 -13.88
N GLY A 59 -4.30 -0.15 -14.90
CA GLY A 59 -2.86 -0.39 -14.79
C GLY A 59 -2.05 0.89 -15.02
N VAL A 60 -0.77 0.81 -14.72
CA VAL A 60 0.22 1.84 -15.02
C VAL A 60 1.01 1.43 -16.25
N LEU A 61 1.35 2.37 -17.12
CA LEU A 61 2.26 2.10 -18.23
C LEU A 61 3.69 2.02 -17.68
N ASP A 62 4.16 0.79 -17.47
CA ASP A 62 5.49 0.51 -16.93
C ASP A 62 6.28 -0.41 -17.86
N ASN A 63 7.32 0.14 -18.47
CA ASN A 63 8.19 -0.57 -19.43
C ASN A 63 9.36 -1.30 -18.75
N ARG A 64 9.45 -1.32 -17.41
CA ARG A 64 10.56 -1.94 -16.68
C ARG A 64 10.51 -3.47 -16.68
N ASN A 65 9.42 -4.06 -17.17
CA ASN A 65 9.24 -5.53 -17.24
C ASN A 65 9.40 -6.22 -15.87
N ARG A 66 8.79 -5.66 -14.84
CA ARG A 66 8.74 -6.23 -13.48
C ARG A 66 7.53 -7.14 -13.32
N PRO A 67 7.53 -8.08 -12.37
CA PRO A 67 6.39 -8.97 -12.11
C PRO A 67 5.06 -8.24 -11.91
N TYR A 68 5.12 -7.04 -11.35
CA TYR A 68 3.96 -6.19 -11.08
C TYR A 68 3.63 -5.17 -12.20
N SER A 69 4.38 -5.13 -13.32
CA SER A 69 4.19 -4.11 -14.38
C SER A 69 2.81 -4.12 -15.03
N ARG A 70 2.06 -5.22 -14.91
CA ARG A 70 0.69 -5.36 -15.42
C ARG A 70 -0.37 -5.39 -14.31
N ALA A 71 0.02 -5.16 -13.08
CA ALA A 71 -0.88 -5.15 -11.93
C ALA A 71 -1.79 -3.91 -11.95
N SER A 72 -2.88 -3.97 -11.16
CA SER A 72 -3.69 -2.79 -10.86
C SER A 72 -2.82 -1.70 -10.22
N ILE A 73 -3.23 -0.44 -10.35
CA ILE A 73 -2.41 0.70 -9.92
C ILE A 73 -1.95 0.57 -8.46
N HIS A 74 -2.82 0.18 -7.53
CA HIS A 74 -2.46 0.02 -6.13
C HIS A 74 -1.41 -1.09 -5.93
N ASN A 75 -1.52 -2.21 -6.61
CA ASN A 75 -0.55 -3.31 -6.57
C ASN A 75 0.78 -2.91 -7.21
N TRP A 76 0.72 -2.14 -8.30
CA TRP A 76 1.92 -1.60 -8.95
C TRP A 76 2.71 -0.68 -8.00
N PHE A 77 2.01 0.21 -7.26
CA PHE A 77 2.65 1.10 -6.28
C PHE A 77 3.38 0.32 -5.19
N VAL A 78 2.79 -0.78 -4.70
CA VAL A 78 3.42 -1.66 -3.70
C VAL A 78 4.70 -2.27 -4.26
N GLY A 79 4.64 -2.88 -5.45
CA GLY A 79 5.82 -3.48 -6.08
C GLY A 79 6.92 -2.46 -6.34
N ARG A 80 6.58 -1.28 -6.89
CA ARG A 80 7.55 -0.22 -7.17
C ARG A 80 8.20 0.33 -5.91
N ALA A 81 7.44 0.46 -4.83
CA ALA A 81 7.99 0.89 -3.55
C ALA A 81 9.00 -0.12 -3.00
N LEU A 82 8.73 -1.42 -3.11
CA LEU A 82 9.70 -2.45 -2.69
C LEU A 82 11.00 -2.38 -3.50
N ASP A 83 10.96 -2.08 -4.81
CA ASP A 83 12.19 -1.92 -5.60
C ASP A 83 13.09 -0.82 -5.04
N VAL A 84 12.54 0.33 -4.69
CA VAL A 84 13.33 1.49 -4.24
C VAL A 84 13.67 1.44 -2.76
N LEU A 85 12.97 0.62 -1.98
CA LEU A 85 13.21 0.43 -0.56
C LEU A 85 14.49 -0.39 -0.34
N ARG A 86 15.38 0.05 0.56
CA ARG A 86 16.55 -0.74 0.93
C ARG A 86 16.19 -1.98 1.75
N PRO A 87 17.05 -2.98 1.81
CA PRO A 87 16.89 -4.07 2.77
C PRO A 87 16.74 -3.55 4.21
N GLY A 88 15.78 -4.09 4.95
CA GLY A 88 15.40 -3.63 6.29
C GLY A 88 14.57 -2.34 6.33
N GLY A 89 14.31 -1.71 5.19
CA GLY A 89 13.47 -0.52 5.10
C GLY A 89 11.98 -0.83 5.30
N LEU A 90 11.21 0.19 5.61
CA LEU A 90 9.76 0.10 5.87
C LEU A 90 8.97 0.83 4.78
N VAL A 91 7.83 0.28 4.44
CA VAL A 91 6.82 0.98 3.66
C VAL A 91 5.49 0.96 4.40
N CYS A 92 4.82 2.10 4.44
CA CYS A 92 3.49 2.24 5.01
C CYS A 92 2.55 2.82 3.96
N PHE A 93 1.50 2.07 3.65
CA PHE A 93 0.50 2.45 2.66
C PHE A 93 -0.88 2.59 3.29
N ILE A 94 -1.64 3.57 2.81
CA ILE A 94 -3.10 3.48 2.78
C ILE A 94 -3.45 2.99 1.39
N THR A 95 -4.12 1.84 1.32
CA THR A 95 -4.46 1.18 0.06
C THR A 95 -5.88 0.63 0.09
N SER A 96 -6.38 0.23 -1.08
CA SER A 96 -7.66 -0.47 -1.17
C SER A 96 -7.60 -1.83 -0.48
N THR A 97 -8.72 -2.26 0.11
CA THR A 97 -8.87 -3.62 0.66
C THR A 97 -8.56 -4.72 -0.36
N TYR A 98 -8.63 -4.42 -1.65
CA TYR A 98 -8.26 -5.38 -2.70
C TYR A 98 -6.82 -5.87 -2.61
N PHE A 99 -5.88 -5.12 -2.05
CA PHE A 99 -4.51 -5.61 -1.88
C PHE A 99 -4.47 -6.88 -0.99
N LEU A 100 -5.21 -6.88 0.13
CA LEU A 100 -5.24 -8.02 1.04
C LEU A 100 -6.36 -9.03 0.71
N ASP A 101 -7.53 -8.58 0.26
CA ASP A 101 -8.73 -9.42 0.10
C ASP A 101 -8.95 -9.96 -1.32
N GLU A 102 -8.09 -9.64 -2.29
CA GLU A 102 -8.26 -10.16 -3.65
C GLU A 102 -8.09 -11.69 -3.68
N SER A 103 -8.96 -12.37 -4.46
CA SER A 103 -8.90 -13.84 -4.59
C SER A 103 -7.61 -14.34 -5.21
N ASP A 104 -7.07 -13.59 -6.18
CA ASP A 104 -5.75 -13.87 -6.71
C ASP A 104 -4.66 -13.46 -5.70
N ALA A 105 -3.93 -14.44 -5.20
CA ALA A 105 -2.83 -14.22 -4.27
C ALA A 105 -1.51 -13.81 -4.96
N GLY A 106 -1.47 -13.72 -6.29
CA GLY A 106 -0.22 -13.52 -7.04
C GLY A 106 0.59 -12.31 -6.57
N MET A 107 -0.08 -11.17 -6.36
CA MET A 107 0.63 -9.98 -5.87
C MET A 107 1.07 -10.12 -4.41
N ARG A 108 0.23 -10.71 -3.54
CA ARG A 108 0.62 -10.98 -2.15
C ARG A 108 1.80 -11.93 -2.08
N ALA A 109 1.81 -12.99 -2.89
CA ALA A 109 2.92 -13.94 -2.99
C ALA A 109 4.20 -13.28 -3.48
N HIS A 110 4.11 -12.40 -4.49
CA HIS A 110 5.26 -11.61 -4.95
C HIS A 110 5.81 -10.74 -3.82
N VAL A 111 4.96 -9.98 -3.13
CA VAL A 111 5.40 -9.15 -2.00
C VAL A 111 6.01 -10.01 -0.89
N ALA A 112 5.40 -11.14 -0.54
CA ALA A 112 5.90 -12.06 0.50
C ALA A 112 7.22 -12.72 0.11
N SER A 113 7.58 -12.77 -1.16
CA SER A 113 8.92 -13.25 -1.57
C SER A 113 10.04 -12.29 -1.17
N GLU A 114 9.75 -11.00 -0.97
CA GLU A 114 10.73 -9.94 -0.71
C GLU A 114 10.56 -9.24 0.64
N ALA A 115 9.35 -9.25 1.21
CA ALA A 115 9.00 -8.47 2.39
C ALA A 115 8.10 -9.25 3.35
N ASP A 116 8.10 -8.83 4.62
CA ASP A 116 7.20 -9.34 5.65
C ASP A 116 6.12 -8.30 5.95
N LEU A 117 4.89 -8.77 6.19
CA LEU A 117 3.84 -7.94 6.75
C LEU A 117 4.16 -7.69 8.23
N VAL A 118 4.38 -6.42 8.58
CA VAL A 118 4.59 -6.02 9.98
C VAL A 118 3.26 -5.87 10.69
N THR A 119 2.32 -5.18 10.04
CA THR A 119 0.94 -5.01 10.53
C THR A 119 0.04 -4.50 9.41
N ALA A 120 -1.25 -4.73 9.56
CA ALA A 120 -2.28 -4.11 8.73
C ALA A 120 -3.49 -3.75 9.61
N PHE A 121 -4.12 -2.61 9.31
CA PHE A 121 -5.34 -2.15 9.96
C PHE A 121 -6.40 -1.86 8.90
N ARG A 122 -7.59 -2.42 9.08
CA ARG A 122 -8.76 -2.04 8.30
C ARG A 122 -9.38 -0.79 8.86
N LEU A 123 -9.42 0.27 8.06
CA LEU A 123 -9.95 1.56 8.49
C LEU A 123 -11.47 1.54 8.51
N PRO A 124 -12.12 2.36 9.36
CA PRO A 124 -13.57 2.46 9.41
C PRO A 124 -14.17 2.83 8.05
N SER A 125 -15.31 2.26 7.72
CA SER A 125 -16.12 2.70 6.58
C SER A 125 -16.37 4.21 6.69
N GLY A 126 -16.21 4.94 5.58
CA GLY A 126 -16.42 6.39 5.60
C GLY A 126 -15.22 7.23 6.06
N THR A 127 -14.07 6.63 6.39
CA THR A 127 -12.84 7.37 6.74
C THR A 127 -12.52 8.48 5.74
N PHE A 128 -12.81 8.28 4.47
CA PHE A 128 -12.53 9.23 3.39
C PHE A 128 -13.76 9.98 2.86
N GLU A 129 -14.97 9.73 3.37
CA GLU A 129 -16.20 10.39 2.89
C GLU A 129 -16.13 11.90 3.00
N ARG A 130 -15.64 12.42 4.14
CA ARG A 130 -15.55 13.86 4.39
C ARG A 130 -14.44 14.56 3.59
N ILE A 131 -13.41 13.82 3.16
CA ILE A 131 -12.20 14.38 2.54
C ILE A 131 -12.22 14.15 1.03
N ALA A 132 -12.68 13.00 0.57
CA ALA A 132 -12.62 12.59 -0.82
C ALA A 132 -13.98 12.21 -1.41
N SER A 133 -15.09 12.43 -0.67
CA SER A 133 -16.46 12.10 -1.11
C SER A 133 -16.60 10.67 -1.63
N THR A 134 -15.88 9.73 -1.01
CA THR A 134 -15.88 8.31 -1.38
C THR A 134 -16.07 7.44 -0.15
N SER A 135 -16.89 6.41 -0.28
CA SER A 135 -17.15 5.39 0.75
C SER A 135 -16.25 4.15 0.60
N VAL A 136 -15.11 4.28 -0.06
CA VAL A 136 -14.19 3.16 -0.26
C VAL A 136 -13.57 2.75 1.07
N GLN A 137 -13.69 1.48 1.40
CA GLN A 137 -12.98 0.89 2.53
C GLN A 137 -11.49 0.73 2.18
N ALA A 138 -10.63 1.08 3.11
CA ALA A 138 -9.19 1.07 2.91
C ALA A 138 -8.48 0.36 4.06
N ASP A 139 -7.29 -0.12 3.77
CA ASP A 139 -6.38 -0.72 4.73
C ASP A 139 -5.12 0.14 4.86
N LEU A 140 -4.64 0.33 6.08
CA LEU A 140 -3.28 0.79 6.35
C LEU A 140 -2.40 -0.45 6.47
N VAL A 141 -1.38 -0.55 5.63
CA VAL A 141 -0.50 -1.72 5.54
C VAL A 141 0.94 -1.29 5.76
N VAL A 142 1.64 -1.99 6.64
CA VAL A 142 3.07 -1.76 6.90
C VAL A 142 3.85 -3.03 6.52
N LEU A 143 4.78 -2.88 5.58
CA LEU A 143 5.67 -3.94 5.15
C LEU A 143 7.12 -3.58 5.49
N ARG A 144 7.94 -4.61 5.77
CA ARG A 144 9.39 -4.49 5.92
C ARG A 144 10.08 -5.33 4.85
N LYS A 145 10.92 -4.69 4.05
CA LYS A 145 11.75 -5.43 3.07
C LYS A 145 12.79 -6.26 3.78
N ARG A 146 12.86 -7.56 3.46
CA ARG A 146 13.86 -8.45 4.04
C ARG A 146 15.26 -8.17 3.52
N ALA A 147 16.25 -8.46 4.34
CA ALA A 147 17.64 -8.49 3.90
C ALA A 147 17.89 -9.77 3.06
N PRO A 148 18.85 -9.74 2.13
CA PRO A 148 19.27 -10.94 1.40
C PRO A 148 19.63 -12.07 2.36
N GLY A 149 19.05 -13.26 2.17
CA GLY A 149 19.28 -14.43 3.02
C GLY A 149 18.50 -14.45 4.35
N GLU A 150 17.72 -13.42 4.65
CA GLU A 150 16.83 -13.40 5.81
C GLU A 150 15.65 -14.35 5.60
N ALA A 151 15.34 -15.17 6.61
CA ALA A 151 14.20 -16.08 6.56
C ALA A 151 12.88 -15.30 6.55
N ALA A 152 11.91 -15.75 5.75
CA ALA A 152 10.58 -15.16 5.72
C ALA A 152 9.85 -15.42 7.05
N ALA A 153 9.13 -14.43 7.55
CA ALA A 153 8.17 -14.60 8.62
C ALA A 153 6.96 -15.44 8.14
N PRO A 154 6.19 -16.05 9.05
CA PRO A 154 4.92 -16.69 8.68
C PRO A 154 4.02 -15.72 7.93
N ALA A 155 3.50 -16.16 6.79
CA ALA A 155 2.77 -15.30 5.87
C ALA A 155 1.28 -15.68 5.79
N GLU A 156 0.59 -15.75 6.94
CA GLU A 156 -0.85 -16.01 7.01
C GLU A 156 -1.70 -15.03 6.18
N TRP A 157 -1.19 -13.82 5.98
CA TRP A 157 -1.81 -12.79 5.15
C TRP A 157 -1.83 -13.11 3.64
N LEU A 158 -1.25 -14.23 3.23
CA LEU A 158 -1.40 -14.74 1.85
C LEU A 158 -2.78 -15.35 1.63
N ASP A 159 -3.38 -15.88 2.68
CA ASP A 159 -4.63 -16.62 2.61
C ASP A 159 -5.85 -15.74 2.93
N LEU A 160 -6.98 -16.21 2.45
CA LEU A 160 -8.29 -15.63 2.72
C LEU A 160 -9.10 -16.60 3.55
N ASP A 161 -9.94 -16.06 4.41
CA ASP A 161 -10.94 -16.78 5.17
C ASP A 161 -12.35 -16.25 4.90
N TYR A 162 -13.34 -17.00 5.35
CA TYR A 162 -14.76 -16.65 5.21
C TYR A 162 -15.35 -16.48 6.60
N VAL A 163 -15.76 -15.26 6.92
CA VAL A 163 -16.45 -14.95 8.18
C VAL A 163 -17.93 -14.78 7.94
N PRO A 164 -18.83 -15.20 8.85
CA PRO A 164 -20.26 -14.95 8.72
C PRO A 164 -20.53 -13.45 8.61
N LYS A 165 -21.33 -13.06 7.62
CA LYS A 165 -21.85 -11.68 7.57
C LYS A 165 -22.78 -11.47 8.77
N PRO A 166 -22.62 -10.41 9.56
CA PRO A 166 -23.70 -9.98 10.44
C PRO A 166 -24.91 -9.72 9.55
N MET A 167 -26.09 -10.22 9.96
CA MET A 167 -27.33 -10.13 9.17
C MET A 167 -27.58 -8.70 8.71
N LEU A 168 -27.26 -8.41 7.47
CA LEU A 168 -27.57 -7.18 6.78
C LEU A 168 -28.65 -7.50 5.74
N ARG A 169 -29.91 -7.31 6.11
CA ARG A 169 -31.14 -7.36 5.29
C ARG A 169 -31.50 -8.74 4.74
N GLU A 170 -32.80 -9.09 4.93
CA GLU A 170 -33.48 -10.17 4.23
C GLU A 170 -33.26 -10.04 2.70
N GLY A 171 -32.81 -11.14 2.07
CA GLY A 171 -32.57 -11.21 0.62
C GLY A 171 -31.15 -11.22 0.14
N CYS A 172 -30.14 -11.14 0.99
CA CYS A 172 -28.74 -11.28 0.58
C CYS A 172 -28.32 -12.76 0.59
N HIS A 173 -28.06 -13.33 -0.60
CA HIS A 173 -27.73 -14.76 -0.76
C HIS A 173 -26.32 -15.14 -0.28
N GLU A 174 -25.40 -14.22 -0.11
CA GLU A 174 -24.07 -14.50 0.44
C GLU A 174 -24.06 -14.39 1.95
N GLN A 175 -23.97 -15.54 2.62
CA GLN A 175 -23.94 -15.63 4.09
C GLN A 175 -22.55 -15.35 4.69
N TYR A 176 -21.51 -15.24 3.85
CA TYR A 176 -20.12 -15.08 4.28
C TYR A 176 -19.46 -13.89 3.61
N LEU A 177 -18.60 -13.24 4.36
CA LEU A 177 -17.68 -12.21 3.86
C LEU A 177 -16.30 -12.86 3.70
N ARG A 178 -15.71 -12.71 2.52
CA ARG A 178 -14.32 -13.08 2.30
C ARG A 178 -13.42 -11.97 2.83
N ILE A 179 -12.46 -12.32 3.67
CA ILE A 179 -11.54 -11.41 4.32
C ILE A 179 -10.15 -12.03 4.43
N ASN A 180 -9.13 -11.22 4.44
CA ASN A 180 -7.77 -11.71 4.65
C ASN A 180 -7.62 -12.37 6.01
N ARG A 181 -6.91 -13.49 6.07
CA ARG A 181 -6.69 -14.25 7.32
C ARG A 181 -6.02 -13.41 8.40
N TRP A 182 -5.18 -12.45 8.04
CA TRP A 182 -4.61 -11.49 8.98
C TRP A 182 -5.66 -10.86 9.89
N PHE A 183 -6.79 -10.40 9.33
CA PHE A 183 -7.85 -9.76 10.11
C PHE A 183 -8.68 -10.74 10.93
N VAL A 184 -8.67 -12.02 10.57
CA VAL A 184 -9.30 -13.08 11.38
C VAL A 184 -8.44 -13.41 12.60
N SER A 185 -7.11 -13.43 12.43
CA SER A 185 -6.15 -13.64 13.52
C SER A 185 -5.97 -12.40 14.40
N HIS A 186 -6.25 -11.20 13.87
CA HIS A 186 -6.08 -9.91 14.56
C HIS A 186 -7.38 -9.07 14.46
N PRO A 187 -8.48 -9.50 15.10
CA PRO A 187 -9.76 -8.80 14.99
C PRO A 187 -9.71 -7.37 15.56
N GLU A 188 -8.81 -7.07 16.49
CA GLU A 188 -8.55 -5.73 17.03
C GLU A 188 -7.98 -4.75 15.97
N HIS A 189 -7.49 -5.25 14.84
CA HIS A 189 -7.02 -4.43 13.72
C HIS A 189 -8.14 -4.06 12.75
N VAL A 190 -9.35 -4.50 12.97
CA VAL A 190 -10.55 -4.05 12.22
C VAL A 190 -11.19 -2.93 13.00
N LEU A 191 -11.00 -1.68 12.56
CA LEU A 191 -11.36 -0.49 13.32
C LEU A 191 -12.80 0.01 13.07
N GLY A 192 -13.58 -0.67 12.21
CA GLY A 192 -14.97 -0.33 11.95
C GLY A 192 -15.56 -0.98 10.71
#